data_db516a81bf003f314329bbcf3c7f6700
#
_entry.id   db516a81bf003f314329bbcf3c7f6700
#
_cell.length_a   1.000
_cell.length_b   1.000
_cell.length_c   1.000
_cell.angle_alpha   90.00
_cell.angle_beta   90.00
_cell.angle_gamma   90.00
#
_symmetry.space_group_name_H-M   'P 1'
#
loop_
_entity.id
_entity.type
_entity.pdbx_description
1 polymer ?
#
loop_
_entity_poly.entity_id
_entity_poly.type
_entity_poly.pdbx_seq_one_letter_code
_entity_poly.pdbx_strand_id
1 'polypeptide(L)'
;MKFDIAAIVPLMAVAISATPLEVRQSNQVTVALSNDQSGSYAGVTFQADNTDKSVFTLFSGTSVGAGGTVKATAAQLTNFTPSINCVIRNNGATIGTLTAQQTYLDLDGSSHAAIPINLNNAEIHCRV
;
A
#
# COMPACT_ATOMS: atom_id res chain seq x y z
N MET A 1 20.67 30.77 41.06
CA MET A 1 20.64 30.59 40.35
C MET A 1 20.76 30.21 39.81
N LYS A 2 20.34 30.15 39.77
CA LYS A 2 20.15 29.86 38.85
C LYS A 2 20.13 29.27 38.23
N PHE A 3 19.66 29.13 38.06
CA PHE A 3 19.44 28.62 37.01
C PHE A 3 19.42 28.04 36.56
N ASP A 4 19.07 28.09 36.76
CA ASP A 4 18.90 27.67 35.88
C ASP A 4 18.79 27.00 35.55
N ILE A 5 18.38 27.22 36.01
CA ILE A 5 18.13 26.71 35.28
C ILE A 5 17.99 26.08 34.79
N ALA A 6 17.66 26.29 35.04
CA ALA A 6 17.44 25.93 34.16
C ALA A 6 17.37 25.28 33.67
N ALA A 7 17.02 25.44 33.87
CA ALA A 7 16.82 25.05 32.97
C ALA A 7 16.74 24.37 32.58
N ILE A 8 16.26 24.40 32.65
CA ILE A 8 16.05 23.90 31.80
C ILE A 8 15.90 23.26 31.25
N VAL A 9 15.49 23.22 31.27
CA VAL A 9 15.21 22.80 30.30
C VAL A 9 15.03 22.33 29.64
N PRO A 10 14.69 22.53 29.72
CA PRO A 10 14.35 22.14 28.70
C PRO A 10 14.35 21.70 28.06
N LEU A 11 13.90 21.63 27.97
CA LEU A 11 13.77 21.25 26.91
C LEU A 11 13.94 20.58 26.42
N MET A 12 13.69 20.54 26.42
CA MET A 12 13.82 20.00 25.53
C MET A 12 13.62 19.40 25.08
N ALA A 13 13.07 19.37 25.15
CA ALA A 13 12.86 18.80 24.45
C ALA A 13 12.58 18.46 23.87
N VAL A 14 12.23 18.73 23.93
CA VAL A 14 11.86 18.47 23.14
C VAL A 14 11.99 18.02 22.18
N ALA A 15 12.01 18.17 22.17
CA ALA A 15 11.94 17.86 21.19
C ALA A 15 11.93 16.87 20.69
N ILE A 16 11.76 16.58 20.81
CA ILE A 16 11.80 15.83 20.11
C ILE A 16 11.08 15.29 19.43
N SER A 17 10.68 15.45 19.47
CA SER A 17 9.79 14.77 19.15
C SER A 17 9.20 14.70 17.84
N ALA A 18 9.11 15.53 17.07
CA ALA A 18 8.45 15.55 15.79
C ALA A 18 9.06 14.60 14.78
N THR A 19 10.31 14.36 14.85
CA THR A 19 11.04 13.62 13.86
C THR A 19 10.59 12.18 13.67
N PRO A 20 10.25 11.43 14.72
CA PRO A 20 9.85 10.04 14.52
C PRO A 20 8.59 9.87 13.69
N LEU A 21 7.71 10.86 13.67
CA LEU A 21 6.49 10.76 12.88
C LEU A 21 6.78 10.70 11.39
N GLU A 22 7.73 11.48 10.94
CA GLU A 22 8.07 11.51 9.52
C GLU A 22 8.66 10.20 9.06
N VAL A 23 9.48 9.57 9.89
CA VAL A 23 10.07 8.29 9.54
C VAL A 23 9.00 7.23 9.36
N ARG A 24 8.01 7.19 10.25
CA ARG A 24 6.95 6.22 10.14
C ARG A 24 6.11 6.41 8.89
N GLN A 25 5.88 7.65 8.49
CA GLN A 25 5.07 7.93 7.30
C GLN A 25 5.74 7.46 6.03
N SER A 26 7.08 7.44 6.00
CA SER A 26 7.79 7.02 4.81
C SER A 26 7.63 5.54 4.50
N ASN A 27 7.10 4.74 5.43
CA ASN A 27 6.88 3.32 5.24
C ASN A 27 5.47 3.00 4.77
N GLN A 28 4.63 4.00 4.56
CA GLN A 28 3.27 3.75 4.09
C GLN A 28 3.21 3.72 2.58
N VAL A 29 2.28 2.92 2.08
CA VAL A 29 2.03 2.81 0.65
C VAL A 29 0.52 2.75 0.43
N THR A 30 0.07 3.36 -0.66
CA THR A 30 -1.33 3.24 -1.09
C THR A 30 -1.35 2.49 -2.42
N VAL A 31 -2.07 1.39 -2.44
CA VAL A 31 -2.27 0.58 -3.63
C VAL A 31 -3.74 0.66 -4.01
N ALA A 32 -4.01 0.94 -5.27
CA ALA A 32 -5.36 0.98 -5.80
C ALA A 32 -5.59 -0.21 -6.70
N LEU A 33 -6.77 -0.81 -6.58
CA LEU A 33 -7.24 -1.82 -7.51
C LEU A 33 -8.38 -1.25 -8.32
N SER A 34 -8.40 -1.55 -9.60
CA SER A 34 -9.48 -1.15 -10.49
C SER A 34 -10.03 -2.36 -11.21
N ASN A 35 -11.34 -2.35 -11.45
CA ASN A 35 -12.03 -3.38 -12.20
C ASN A 35 -12.73 -2.69 -13.36
N ASP A 36 -12.14 -2.78 -14.54
CA ASP A 36 -12.65 -2.06 -15.70
C ASP A 36 -13.96 -2.64 -16.22
N GLN A 37 -14.30 -3.86 -15.84
CA GLN A 37 -15.56 -4.46 -16.22
C GLN A 37 -16.74 -3.85 -15.46
N SER A 38 -16.55 -3.59 -14.15
CA SER A 38 -17.61 -3.05 -13.30
C SER A 38 -17.48 -1.55 -13.07
N GLY A 39 -16.33 -0.97 -13.39
CA GLY A 39 -16.03 0.42 -13.07
C GLY A 39 -15.63 0.65 -11.62
N SER A 40 -15.45 -0.40 -10.83
CA SER A 40 -15.04 -0.26 -9.43
C SER A 40 -13.59 0.16 -9.32
N TYR A 41 -13.29 0.96 -8.29
CA TYR A 41 -11.95 1.45 -8.02
C TYR A 41 -11.83 1.69 -6.52
N ALA A 42 -10.74 1.27 -5.93
CA ALA A 42 -10.52 1.50 -4.51
C ALA A 42 -9.03 1.52 -4.20
N GLY A 43 -8.61 2.48 -3.38
CA GLY A 43 -7.25 2.57 -2.87
C GLY A 43 -7.23 2.24 -1.39
N VAL A 44 -6.22 1.50 -0.95
CA VAL A 44 -6.04 1.14 0.46
C VAL A 44 -4.60 1.48 0.85
N THR A 45 -4.45 2.12 1.99
CA THR A 45 -3.14 2.48 2.55
C THR A 45 -2.76 1.49 3.64
N PHE A 46 -1.54 1.00 3.59
CA PHE A 46 -1.02 0.07 4.60
C PHE A 46 0.49 0.23 4.74
N GLN A 47 1.05 -0.46 5.72
CA GLN A 47 2.49 -0.37 5.98
C GLN A 47 3.27 -1.26 5.03
N ALA A 48 4.30 -0.68 4.41
CA ALA A 48 5.25 -1.43 3.60
C ALA A 48 6.35 -1.98 4.50
N ASP A 49 6.00 -2.95 5.33
CA ASP A 49 6.84 -3.45 6.43
C ASP A 49 7.49 -4.79 6.11
N ASN A 50 7.55 -5.16 4.82
CA ASN A 50 8.21 -6.37 4.36
C ASN A 50 7.50 -7.64 4.84
N THR A 51 6.18 -7.58 4.97
CA THR A 51 5.36 -8.74 5.32
C THR A 51 4.28 -8.97 4.28
N ASP A 52 3.82 -10.21 4.16
CA ASP A 52 2.72 -10.56 3.28
C ASP A 52 1.41 -10.06 3.87
N LYS A 53 0.59 -9.45 3.03
CA LYS A 53 -0.74 -8.99 3.44
C LYS A 53 -1.78 -9.56 2.49
N SER A 54 -2.89 -10.02 3.06
CA SER A 54 -3.99 -10.57 2.26
C SER A 54 -4.68 -9.46 1.50
N VAL A 55 -4.76 -9.59 0.19
CA VAL A 55 -5.51 -8.65 -0.65
C VAL A 55 -6.99 -8.68 -0.27
N PHE A 56 -7.53 -9.84 0.04
CA PHE A 56 -8.91 -9.95 0.50
C PHE A 56 -9.14 -9.13 1.77
N THR A 57 -8.24 -9.26 2.75
CA THR A 57 -8.37 -8.52 4.01
C THR A 57 -8.29 -7.01 3.78
N LEU A 58 -7.42 -6.57 2.89
CA LEU A 58 -7.24 -5.15 2.61
C LEU A 58 -8.43 -4.55 1.87
N PHE A 59 -9.01 -5.28 0.92
CA PHE A 59 -9.97 -4.71 -0.02
C PHE A 59 -11.42 -5.22 0.11
N SER A 60 -11.70 -6.17 1.02
CA SER A 60 -13.03 -6.76 1.11
C SER A 60 -14.13 -5.75 1.48
N GLY A 61 -13.77 -4.68 2.19
CA GLY A 61 -14.72 -3.63 2.55
C GLY A 61 -14.86 -2.51 1.52
N THR A 62 -14.22 -2.66 0.37
CA THR A 62 -14.22 -1.62 -0.67
C THR A 62 -15.09 -2.02 -1.85
N SER A 63 -15.24 -1.12 -2.83
CA SER A 63 -16.07 -1.38 -4.00
C SER A 63 -15.54 -2.54 -4.85
N VAL A 64 -14.22 -2.77 -4.89
CA VAL A 64 -13.66 -3.90 -5.65
C VAL A 64 -13.87 -5.23 -4.93
N GLY A 65 -14.21 -5.20 -3.64
CA GLY A 65 -14.51 -6.39 -2.83
C GLY A 65 -15.99 -6.60 -2.57
N ALA A 66 -16.86 -5.83 -3.22
CA ALA A 66 -18.30 -5.96 -3.01
C ALA A 66 -18.78 -7.35 -3.40
N GLY A 67 -19.71 -7.90 -2.62
CA GLY A 67 -20.24 -9.23 -2.87
C GLY A 67 -19.38 -10.36 -2.35
N GLY A 68 -18.33 -10.08 -1.59
CA GLY A 68 -17.50 -11.10 -0.95
C GLY A 68 -16.35 -11.62 -1.81
N THR A 69 -16.13 -11.04 -2.97
CA THR A 69 -15.03 -11.44 -3.86
C THR A 69 -14.28 -10.20 -4.32
N VAL A 70 -12.98 -10.18 -4.07
CA VAL A 70 -12.12 -9.11 -4.59
C VAL A 70 -11.72 -9.45 -6.01
N LYS A 71 -12.13 -8.61 -6.97
CA LYS A 71 -11.82 -8.80 -8.38
C LYS A 71 -11.28 -7.52 -8.96
N ALA A 72 -10.22 -7.61 -9.74
CA ALA A 72 -9.62 -6.45 -10.36
C ALA A 72 -8.96 -6.80 -11.68
N THR A 73 -8.85 -5.81 -12.56
CA THR A 73 -8.15 -5.92 -13.82
C THR A 73 -6.77 -5.26 -13.76
N ALA A 74 -6.56 -4.36 -12.81
CA ALA A 74 -5.30 -3.63 -12.70
C ALA A 74 -5.01 -3.23 -11.25
N ALA A 75 -3.72 -3.08 -10.95
CA ALA A 75 -3.23 -2.57 -9.68
C ALA A 75 -2.31 -1.38 -9.94
N GLN A 76 -2.30 -0.43 -9.03
CA GLN A 76 -1.54 0.80 -9.22
C GLN A 76 -1.06 1.35 -7.88
N LEU A 77 0.17 1.86 -7.86
CA LEU A 77 0.67 2.65 -6.73
C LEU A 77 0.21 4.09 -6.88
N THR A 78 -0.39 4.66 -5.84
CA THR A 78 -0.86 6.04 -5.88
C THR A 78 -0.19 6.92 -4.85
N ASN A 79 0.41 6.34 -3.81
CA ASN A 79 1.17 7.08 -2.81
C ASN A 79 2.26 6.16 -2.28
N PHE A 80 3.52 6.57 -2.44
CA PHE A 80 4.65 5.69 -2.15
C PHE A 80 5.94 6.48 -2.01
N THR A 81 6.97 5.82 -1.44
CA THR A 81 8.33 6.35 -1.42
C THR A 81 9.11 5.88 -2.65
N PRO A 82 10.19 6.58 -3.05
CA PRO A 82 10.94 6.19 -4.25
C PRO A 82 11.53 4.79 -4.20
N SER A 83 11.76 4.23 -3.03
CA SER A 83 12.35 2.90 -2.87
C SER A 83 11.32 1.78 -2.78
N ILE A 84 10.04 2.09 -2.98
CA ILE A 84 8.96 1.11 -2.82
C ILE A 84 9.13 -0.08 -3.77
N ASN A 85 8.84 -1.27 -3.25
CA ASN A 85 8.79 -2.48 -4.04
C ASN A 85 7.65 -3.35 -3.51
N CYS A 86 6.65 -3.61 -4.34
CA CYS A 86 5.49 -4.41 -3.96
C CYS A 86 5.35 -5.58 -4.93
N VAL A 87 5.41 -6.79 -4.41
CA VAL A 87 5.21 -8.01 -5.19
C VAL A 87 3.80 -8.52 -4.92
N ILE A 88 3.08 -8.82 -5.99
CA ILE A 88 1.73 -9.38 -5.88
C ILE A 88 1.78 -10.84 -6.31
N ARG A 89 1.31 -11.73 -5.44
CA ARG A 89 1.20 -13.15 -5.72
C ARG A 89 -0.25 -13.56 -5.64
N ASN A 90 -0.66 -14.43 -6.55
CA ASN A 90 -2.02 -14.98 -6.55
C ASN A 90 -1.90 -16.49 -6.60
N ASN A 91 -2.51 -17.18 -5.63
CA ASN A 91 -2.40 -18.63 -5.49
C ASN A 91 -0.96 -19.11 -5.46
N GLY A 92 -0.09 -18.33 -4.80
CA GLY A 92 1.33 -18.67 -4.65
C GLY A 92 2.22 -18.28 -5.82
N ALA A 93 1.65 -17.80 -6.92
CA ALA A 93 2.42 -17.42 -8.10
C ALA A 93 2.54 -15.90 -8.20
N THR A 94 3.74 -15.41 -8.47
CA THR A 94 3.96 -13.98 -8.67
C THR A 94 3.28 -13.54 -9.97
N ILE A 95 2.38 -12.57 -9.86
CA ILE A 95 1.70 -12.04 -11.04
C ILE A 95 2.23 -10.67 -11.46
N GLY A 96 3.02 -10.04 -10.61
CA GLY A 96 3.69 -8.79 -11.00
C GLY A 96 4.30 -8.07 -9.83
N THR A 97 5.03 -7.01 -10.16
CA THR A 97 5.73 -6.18 -9.19
C THR A 97 5.47 -4.71 -9.50
N LEU A 98 5.15 -3.94 -8.45
CA LEU A 98 4.96 -2.50 -8.55
C LEU A 98 6.16 -1.80 -7.89
N THR A 99 6.70 -0.82 -8.58
CA THR A 99 7.82 0.00 -8.09
C THR A 99 7.58 1.45 -8.45
N ALA A 100 8.44 2.35 -7.97
CA ALA A 100 8.34 3.78 -8.36
C ALA A 100 8.54 3.97 -9.86
N GLN A 101 9.23 3.06 -10.53
CA GLN A 101 9.46 3.12 -11.98
C GLN A 101 8.37 2.39 -12.77
N GLN A 102 7.59 1.54 -12.11
CA GLN A 102 6.49 0.82 -12.72
C GLN A 102 5.32 0.81 -11.75
N THR A 103 4.54 1.88 -11.79
CA THR A 103 3.46 2.11 -10.83
C THR A 103 2.15 1.45 -11.22
N TYR A 104 2.05 0.91 -12.43
CA TYR A 104 0.83 0.30 -12.94
C TYR A 104 1.10 -1.15 -13.35
N LEU A 105 0.18 -2.03 -13.03
CA LEU A 105 0.28 -3.44 -13.36
C LEU A 105 -1.04 -3.92 -13.94
N ASP A 106 -1.00 -4.44 -15.16
CA ASP A 106 -2.15 -5.07 -15.81
C ASP A 106 -2.26 -6.50 -15.28
N LEU A 107 -3.31 -6.78 -14.52
CA LEU A 107 -3.48 -8.07 -13.86
C LEU A 107 -4.08 -9.13 -14.78
N ASP A 108 -4.89 -8.72 -15.75
CA ASP A 108 -5.58 -9.67 -16.61
C ASP A 108 -4.82 -9.99 -17.90
N GLY A 109 -3.74 -9.27 -18.18
CA GLY A 109 -2.92 -9.50 -19.37
C GLY A 109 -3.65 -9.27 -20.67
N SER A 110 -4.81 -8.59 -20.64
CA SER A 110 -5.63 -8.37 -21.82
C SER A 110 -5.68 -6.90 -22.17
N SER A 111 -5.38 -6.57 -23.42
CA SER A 111 -5.48 -5.20 -23.92
C SER A 111 -6.82 -4.94 -24.60
N HIS A 112 -7.67 -5.95 -24.76
CA HIS A 112 -8.90 -5.82 -25.53
C HIS A 112 -10.17 -5.94 -24.71
N ALA A 113 -10.15 -6.70 -23.62
CA ALA A 113 -11.33 -6.95 -22.81
C ALA A 113 -10.93 -6.93 -21.34
N ALA A 114 -11.83 -6.43 -20.48
CA ALA A 114 -11.62 -6.49 -19.05
C ALA A 114 -11.98 -7.89 -18.56
N ILE A 115 -10.99 -8.60 -18.03
CA ILE A 115 -11.15 -9.96 -17.50
C ILE A 115 -10.72 -9.94 -16.04
N PRO A 116 -11.62 -9.56 -15.12
CA PRO A 116 -11.24 -9.42 -13.70
C PRO A 116 -10.69 -10.71 -13.11
N ILE A 117 -9.60 -10.57 -12.39
CA ILE A 117 -8.93 -11.67 -11.71
C ILE A 117 -9.46 -11.76 -10.28
N ASN A 118 -9.79 -12.98 -9.84
CA ASN A 118 -10.19 -13.22 -8.47
C ASN A 118 -8.95 -13.17 -7.57
N LEU A 119 -8.93 -12.23 -6.63
CA LEU A 119 -7.79 -11.99 -5.75
C LEU A 119 -8.06 -12.42 -4.31
N ASN A 120 -9.06 -13.26 -4.05
CA ASN A 120 -9.34 -13.70 -2.70
C ASN A 120 -8.19 -14.47 -2.06
N ASN A 121 -7.36 -15.13 -2.87
CA ASN A 121 -6.19 -15.86 -2.40
C ASN A 121 -4.89 -15.13 -2.71
N ALA A 122 -4.97 -13.87 -3.08
CA ALA A 122 -3.78 -13.09 -3.42
C ALA A 122 -3.16 -12.45 -2.19
N GLU A 123 -1.85 -12.24 -2.28
CA GLU A 123 -1.08 -11.53 -1.26
C GLU A 123 -0.27 -10.43 -1.92
N ILE A 124 -0.07 -9.35 -1.17
CA ILE A 124 0.82 -8.28 -1.58
C ILE A 124 1.90 -8.10 -0.52
N HIS A 125 3.14 -8.00 -0.97
CA HIS A 125 4.30 -7.91 -0.11
C HIS A 125 5.07 -6.65 -0.50
N CYS A 126 5.03 -5.64 0.35
CA CYS A 126 5.65 -4.35 0.07
C CYS A 126 6.80 -4.08 1.04
N ARG A 127 7.85 -3.50 0.53
CA ARG A 127 8.98 -3.02 1.31
C ARG A 127 9.52 -1.72 0.74
N VAL A 128 10.21 -0.98 1.56
CA VAL A 128 10.86 0.27 1.16
C VAL A 128 12.37 0.15 1.20
#